data_9cbd69ca7de98d74c3eb0968a9e9db68
#
_entry.id   9cbd69ca7de98d74c3eb0968a9e9db68
#
_cell.length_a   1.000
_cell.length_b   1.000
_cell.length_c   1.000
_cell.angle_alpha   90.00
_cell.angle_beta   90.00
_cell.angle_gamma   90.00
#
_symmetry.space_group_name_H-M   'P 1'
#
loop_
_entity.id
_entity.type
_entity.pdbx_description
1 polymer ?
#
loop_
_entity_poly.entity_id
_entity_poly.type
_entity_poly.pdbx_seq_one_letter_code
_entity_poly.pdbx_strand_id
1 'polypeptide(L)'
;MKKKDVQLRTLDTYYMSRVEKFMKEVGKQLSGQQITKGGNIIMVQVENEYGSYATDKPYVSAIRDIVRKSGFTEVPLFQCDWNSNFMNNALDDLLWTVHFGTGANIDAQFKKLKEVRPDSPLMCSEFWSGWFDHWGRKHETRDASTMVSGIKDMLDRNISFSLYMTHGGTTFGWWGAIILLIRLCAALTITMLLSVKQAGLPPNIISYENCFSVICQREKSCQNLLQLFR
;
A
#
# COMPACT_ATOMS: atom_id res chain seq x y z
N MET A 1 -17.33 -19.34 -0.75
CA MET A 1 -18.51 -18.53 -1.12
C MET A 1 -19.71 -19.46 -1.30
N LYS A 2 -20.88 -19.05 -0.79
CA LYS A 2 -22.09 -19.91 -0.92
C LYS A 2 -22.84 -19.72 -2.25
N LYS A 3 -22.56 -18.67 -3.01
CA LYS A 3 -23.14 -18.44 -4.35
C LYS A 3 -22.11 -18.84 -5.40
N LYS A 4 -22.49 -19.73 -6.29
CA LYS A 4 -21.69 -20.12 -7.46
C LYS A 4 -21.68 -18.99 -8.49
N ASP A 5 -20.66 -18.95 -9.32
CA ASP A 5 -20.52 -18.09 -10.50
C ASP A 5 -20.41 -16.57 -10.20
N VAL A 6 -20.06 -16.18 -8.95
CA VAL A 6 -19.76 -14.78 -8.64
C VAL A 6 -18.42 -14.37 -9.23
N GLN A 7 -18.43 -13.33 -10.03
CA GLN A 7 -17.22 -12.73 -10.59
C GLN A 7 -16.70 -11.64 -9.65
N LEU A 8 -15.58 -11.92 -8.99
CA LEU A 8 -14.94 -10.99 -8.08
C LEU A 8 -14.23 -9.86 -8.83
N ARG A 9 -14.21 -8.67 -8.21
CA ARG A 9 -13.56 -7.47 -8.76
C ARG A 9 -14.09 -7.13 -10.16
N THR A 10 -15.41 -7.21 -10.33
CA THR A 10 -16.15 -6.82 -11.55
C THR A 10 -17.45 -6.12 -11.16
N LEU A 11 -18.20 -5.64 -12.16
CA LEU A 11 -19.55 -5.10 -11.96
C LEU A 11 -20.62 -6.19 -11.72
N ASP A 12 -20.24 -7.43 -11.36
CA ASP A 12 -21.21 -8.45 -10.94
C ASP A 12 -22.13 -7.90 -9.86
N THR A 13 -23.42 -7.93 -10.09
CA THR A 13 -24.43 -7.29 -9.25
C THR A 13 -24.44 -7.82 -7.82
N TYR A 14 -24.20 -9.12 -7.66
CA TYR A 14 -24.14 -9.71 -6.32
C TYR A 14 -22.86 -9.28 -5.60
N TYR A 15 -21.71 -9.32 -6.26
CA TYR A 15 -20.44 -8.87 -5.71
C TYR A 15 -20.54 -7.40 -5.28
N MET A 16 -20.97 -6.51 -6.19
CA MET A 16 -21.09 -5.08 -5.92
C MET A 16 -22.05 -4.77 -4.77
N SER A 17 -23.18 -5.48 -4.67
CA SER A 17 -24.10 -5.33 -3.54
C SER A 17 -23.47 -5.70 -2.19
N ARG A 18 -22.53 -6.65 -2.18
CA ARG A 18 -21.78 -7.03 -0.96
C ARG A 18 -20.69 -6.01 -0.62
N VAL A 19 -20.00 -5.51 -1.63
CA VAL A 19 -19.02 -4.42 -1.47
C VAL A 19 -19.71 -3.17 -0.90
N GLU A 20 -20.83 -2.76 -1.46
CA GLU A 20 -21.58 -1.60 -0.99
C GLU A 20 -22.03 -1.76 0.47
N LYS A 21 -22.60 -2.93 0.81
CA LYS A 21 -23.00 -3.23 2.18
C LYS A 21 -21.81 -3.21 3.14
N PHE A 22 -20.69 -3.80 2.76
CA PHE A 22 -19.47 -3.82 3.57
C PHE A 22 -18.93 -2.39 3.77
N MET A 23 -18.77 -1.63 2.68
CA MET A 23 -18.24 -0.27 2.74
C MET A 23 -19.15 0.68 3.53
N LYS A 24 -20.46 0.48 3.48
CA LYS A 24 -21.40 1.23 4.33
C LYS A 24 -21.14 1.01 5.82
N GLU A 25 -20.87 -0.23 6.24
CA GLU A 25 -20.53 -0.52 7.64
C GLU A 25 -19.14 0.04 8.01
N VAL A 26 -18.15 -0.08 7.12
CA VAL A 26 -16.83 0.55 7.28
C VAL A 26 -16.97 2.07 7.44
N GLY A 27 -17.78 2.71 6.60
CA GLY A 27 -18.03 4.14 6.66
C GLY A 27 -18.66 4.59 7.96
N LYS A 28 -19.62 3.83 8.50
CA LYS A 28 -20.21 4.11 9.83
C LYS A 28 -19.18 4.15 10.95
N GLN A 29 -18.18 3.27 10.88
CA GLN A 29 -17.14 3.16 11.92
C GLN A 29 -16.03 4.20 11.74
N LEU A 30 -15.63 4.48 10.49
CA LEU A 30 -14.37 5.15 10.20
C LEU A 30 -14.52 6.54 9.54
N SER A 31 -15.65 6.88 8.91
CA SER A 31 -15.75 8.16 8.20
C SER A 31 -15.66 9.40 9.12
N GLY A 32 -15.95 9.23 10.41
CA GLY A 32 -15.74 10.26 11.43
C GLY A 32 -14.28 10.46 11.82
N GLN A 33 -13.38 9.55 11.41
CA GLN A 33 -11.96 9.61 11.72
C GLN A 33 -11.13 10.31 10.62
N GLN A 34 -11.77 10.96 9.67
CA GLN A 34 -11.07 11.80 8.69
C GLN A 34 -10.40 12.99 9.39
N ILE A 35 -9.23 13.38 8.91
CA ILE A 35 -8.40 14.41 9.55
C ILE A 35 -9.13 15.75 9.67
N THR A 36 -10.00 16.07 8.73
CA THR A 36 -10.88 17.25 8.75
C THR A 36 -11.89 17.22 9.90
N LYS A 37 -12.14 16.07 10.49
CA LYS A 37 -13.02 15.84 11.64
C LYS A 37 -12.25 15.58 12.94
N GLY A 38 -10.93 15.80 12.92
CA GLY A 38 -10.06 15.58 14.08
C GLY A 38 -9.56 14.15 14.26
N GLY A 39 -9.81 13.27 13.29
CA GLY A 39 -9.28 11.90 13.27
C GLY A 39 -7.91 11.81 12.57
N ASN A 40 -7.47 10.59 12.29
CA ASN A 40 -6.13 10.32 11.75
C ASN A 40 -6.14 9.83 10.29
N ILE A 41 -7.30 9.70 9.64
CA ILE A 41 -7.39 9.28 8.24
C ILE A 41 -7.08 10.48 7.36
N ILE A 42 -5.97 10.42 6.65
CA ILE A 42 -5.50 11.49 5.74
C ILE A 42 -5.86 11.25 4.29
N MET A 43 -6.07 9.99 3.88
CA MET A 43 -6.46 9.60 2.54
C MET A 43 -7.03 8.17 2.53
N VAL A 44 -7.79 7.82 1.49
CA VAL A 44 -8.40 6.48 1.37
C VAL A 44 -8.13 5.91 0.00
N GLN A 45 -7.68 4.66 -0.03
CA GLN A 45 -7.37 3.94 -1.26
C GLN A 45 -8.64 3.37 -1.92
N VAL A 46 -8.71 3.50 -3.23
CA VAL A 46 -9.73 2.90 -4.10
C VAL A 46 -9.10 1.74 -4.85
N GLU A 47 -9.55 0.53 -4.57
CA GLU A 47 -8.99 -0.71 -5.11
C GLU A 47 -7.52 -0.93 -4.73
N ASN A 48 -6.90 -1.99 -5.23
CA ASN A 48 -5.48 -2.27 -5.07
C ASN A 48 -4.93 -2.95 -6.31
N GLU A 49 -3.95 -2.32 -6.97
CA GLU A 49 -3.23 -2.87 -8.14
C GLU A 49 -4.18 -3.44 -9.22
N TYR A 50 -5.30 -2.77 -9.43
CA TYR A 50 -6.33 -3.29 -10.33
C TYR A 50 -5.85 -3.34 -11.78
N GLY A 51 -4.95 -2.45 -12.20
CA GLY A 51 -4.35 -2.45 -13.52
C GLY A 51 -3.50 -3.69 -13.82
N SER A 52 -3.02 -4.38 -12.77
CA SER A 52 -2.35 -5.68 -12.88
C SER A 52 -3.32 -6.86 -12.95
N TYR A 53 -4.58 -6.65 -12.57
CA TYR A 53 -5.63 -7.68 -12.55
C TYR A 53 -6.48 -7.64 -13.80
N ALA A 54 -6.99 -6.46 -14.17
CA ALA A 54 -7.88 -6.24 -15.30
C ALA A 54 -7.86 -4.79 -15.78
N THR A 55 -8.56 -4.54 -16.89
CA THR A 55 -8.86 -3.20 -17.40
C THR A 55 -10.37 -3.03 -17.44
N ASP A 56 -10.93 -2.41 -16.40
CA ASP A 56 -12.36 -2.12 -16.25
C ASP A 56 -12.55 -0.82 -15.49
N LYS A 57 -12.35 0.30 -16.17
CA LYS A 57 -12.49 1.65 -15.60
C LYS A 57 -13.90 1.93 -15.02
N PRO A 58 -15.01 1.45 -15.62
CA PRO A 58 -16.35 1.52 -15.02
C PRO A 58 -16.44 0.86 -13.64
N TYR A 59 -15.85 -0.33 -13.47
CA TYR A 59 -15.79 -0.99 -12.16
C TYR A 59 -15.04 -0.15 -11.13
N VAL A 60 -13.83 0.32 -11.45
CA VAL A 60 -13.04 1.15 -10.53
C VAL A 60 -13.79 2.44 -10.17
N SER A 61 -14.49 3.04 -11.13
CA SER A 61 -15.35 4.20 -10.89
C SER A 61 -16.49 3.88 -9.92
N ALA A 62 -17.14 2.72 -10.05
CA ALA A 62 -18.18 2.28 -9.15
C ALA A 62 -17.66 2.06 -7.72
N ILE A 63 -16.47 1.48 -7.55
CA ILE A 63 -15.82 1.33 -6.24
C ILE A 63 -15.53 2.71 -5.61
N ARG A 64 -14.94 3.65 -6.36
CA ARG A 64 -14.73 5.04 -5.91
C ARG A 64 -16.03 5.66 -5.40
N ASP A 65 -17.13 5.52 -6.15
CA ASP A 65 -18.41 6.09 -5.78
C ASP A 65 -19.00 5.45 -4.52
N ILE A 66 -18.82 4.15 -4.34
CA ILE A 66 -19.19 3.44 -3.10
C ILE A 66 -18.38 3.98 -1.91
N VAL A 67 -17.06 4.17 -2.06
CA VAL A 67 -16.21 4.75 -1.01
C VAL A 67 -16.72 6.14 -0.61
N ARG A 68 -17.01 7.02 -1.58
CA ARG A 68 -17.57 8.35 -1.32
C ARG A 68 -18.93 8.28 -0.63
N LYS A 69 -19.84 7.45 -1.14
CA LYS A 69 -21.19 7.23 -0.55
C LYS A 69 -21.12 6.69 0.88
N SER A 70 -20.04 6.02 1.22
CA SER A 70 -19.79 5.50 2.58
C SER A 70 -19.31 6.57 3.57
N GLY A 71 -19.14 7.82 3.12
CA GLY A 71 -18.82 8.96 3.98
C GLY A 71 -17.37 9.44 3.92
N PHE A 72 -16.52 8.86 3.06
CA PHE A 72 -15.14 9.33 2.84
C PHE A 72 -15.11 10.40 1.74
N THR A 73 -15.54 11.61 2.10
CA THR A 73 -15.73 12.73 1.16
C THR A 73 -14.80 13.90 1.40
N GLU A 74 -14.13 13.96 2.55
CA GLU A 74 -13.35 15.12 2.98
C GLU A 74 -11.84 14.93 2.89
N VAL A 75 -11.39 13.71 2.64
CA VAL A 75 -9.98 13.39 2.40
C VAL A 75 -9.78 12.96 0.95
N PRO A 76 -8.58 13.15 0.39
CA PRO A 76 -8.27 12.67 -0.95
C PRO A 76 -8.50 11.16 -1.06
N LEU A 77 -9.08 10.74 -2.18
CA LEU A 77 -9.04 9.34 -2.58
C LEU A 77 -7.85 9.12 -3.50
N PHE A 78 -7.23 7.95 -3.41
CA PHE A 78 -6.12 7.60 -4.27
C PHE A 78 -6.25 6.18 -4.81
N GLN A 79 -5.59 5.92 -5.91
CA GLN A 79 -5.39 4.58 -6.46
C GLN A 79 -3.91 4.32 -6.66
N CYS A 80 -3.56 3.06 -6.59
CA CYS A 80 -2.18 2.61 -6.66
C CYS A 80 -2.06 1.46 -7.64
N ASP A 81 -0.95 1.43 -8.33
CA ASP A 81 -0.60 0.35 -9.24
C ASP A 81 0.92 0.31 -9.47
N TRP A 82 1.39 -0.68 -10.22
CA TRP A 82 2.74 -0.70 -10.74
C TRP A 82 2.90 0.41 -11.79
N ASN A 83 4.12 0.93 -11.91
CA ASN A 83 4.45 1.98 -12.88
C ASN A 83 4.11 1.62 -14.34
N SER A 84 4.06 0.33 -14.66
CA SER A 84 3.66 -0.18 -15.98
C SER A 84 2.16 -0.20 -16.22
N ASN A 85 1.34 -0.23 -15.17
CA ASN A 85 -0.07 -0.59 -15.24
C ASN A 85 -1.02 0.49 -14.72
N PHE A 86 -0.53 1.53 -14.02
CA PHE A 86 -1.39 2.51 -13.37
C PHE A 86 -2.31 3.27 -14.33
N MET A 87 -1.94 3.38 -15.62
CA MET A 87 -2.76 4.02 -16.64
C MET A 87 -3.98 3.20 -17.05
N ASN A 88 -3.98 1.88 -16.84
CA ASN A 88 -5.03 1.00 -17.34
C ASN A 88 -6.42 1.37 -16.82
N ASN A 89 -6.52 1.83 -15.58
CA ASN A 89 -7.78 2.17 -14.93
C ASN A 89 -7.74 3.54 -14.24
N ALA A 90 -6.83 4.42 -14.62
CA ALA A 90 -6.62 5.70 -13.98
C ALA A 90 -7.89 6.57 -14.03
N LEU A 91 -8.31 7.06 -12.87
CA LEU A 91 -9.38 8.03 -12.70
C LEU A 91 -8.76 9.41 -12.43
N ASP A 92 -9.22 10.42 -13.19
CA ASP A 92 -8.60 11.74 -13.16
C ASP A 92 -8.83 12.51 -11.86
N ASP A 93 -9.87 12.16 -11.15
CA ASP A 93 -10.25 12.77 -9.87
C ASP A 93 -9.63 12.08 -8.64
N LEU A 94 -8.74 11.11 -8.85
CA LEU A 94 -7.97 10.44 -7.80
C LEU A 94 -6.50 10.86 -7.84
N LEU A 95 -5.84 10.81 -6.69
CA LEU A 95 -4.38 10.86 -6.64
C LEU A 95 -3.83 9.51 -7.16
N TRP A 96 -2.84 9.58 -8.06
CA TRP A 96 -2.19 8.37 -8.55
C TRP A 96 -0.88 8.14 -7.81
N THR A 97 -0.72 6.93 -7.31
CA THR A 97 0.47 6.49 -6.59
C THR A 97 1.04 5.25 -7.26
N VAL A 98 2.30 4.96 -7.00
CA VAL A 98 2.98 3.78 -7.55
C VAL A 98 3.52 2.90 -6.44
N HIS A 99 3.68 1.62 -6.73
CA HIS A 99 4.26 0.62 -5.84
C HIS A 99 5.60 0.13 -6.37
N PHE A 100 6.57 -0.02 -5.48
CA PHE A 100 7.85 -0.66 -5.78
C PHE A 100 8.58 -1.05 -4.48
N GLY A 101 9.59 -1.89 -4.61
CA GLY A 101 10.38 -2.37 -3.48
C GLY A 101 11.76 -1.77 -3.40
N THR A 102 12.51 -2.23 -2.39
CA THR A 102 13.92 -1.88 -2.17
C THR A 102 14.77 -2.16 -3.40
N GLY A 103 15.72 -1.27 -3.67
CA GLY A 103 16.60 -1.38 -4.82
C GLY A 103 16.02 -0.91 -6.16
N ALA A 104 14.76 -0.45 -6.19
CA ALA A 104 14.17 0.10 -7.40
C ALA A 104 14.84 1.42 -7.83
N ASN A 105 14.92 1.63 -9.14
CA ASN A 105 15.30 2.94 -9.68
C ASN A 105 14.10 3.90 -9.56
N ILE A 106 14.12 4.79 -8.59
CA ILE A 106 13.01 5.67 -8.23
C ILE A 106 12.59 6.58 -9.39
N ASP A 107 13.54 7.13 -10.13
CA ASP A 107 13.23 8.01 -11.26
C ASP A 107 12.50 7.25 -12.37
N ALA A 108 12.89 6.01 -12.63
CA ALA A 108 12.20 5.13 -13.58
C ALA A 108 10.76 4.79 -13.11
N GLN A 109 10.55 4.60 -11.79
CA GLN A 109 9.22 4.31 -11.26
C GLN A 109 8.24 5.47 -11.47
N PHE A 110 8.69 6.70 -11.33
CA PHE A 110 7.84 7.88 -11.46
C PHE A 110 7.86 8.52 -12.85
N LYS A 111 8.69 8.04 -13.77
CA LYS A 111 8.86 8.63 -15.10
C LYS A 111 7.52 8.85 -15.80
N LYS A 112 6.73 7.80 -15.94
CA LYS A 112 5.44 7.86 -16.64
C LYS A 112 4.43 8.78 -15.95
N LEU A 113 4.38 8.75 -14.62
CA LEU A 113 3.51 9.63 -13.85
C LEU A 113 3.87 11.11 -14.07
N LYS A 114 5.15 11.46 -14.03
CA LYS A 114 5.63 12.82 -14.29
C LYS A 114 5.33 13.28 -15.72
N GLU A 115 5.40 12.39 -16.72
CA GLU A 115 5.05 12.71 -18.10
C GLU A 115 3.56 13.05 -18.27
N VAL A 116 2.66 12.32 -17.58
CA VAL A 116 1.20 12.48 -17.75
C VAL A 116 0.62 13.51 -16.80
N ARG A 117 1.22 13.67 -15.60
CA ARG A 117 0.80 14.61 -14.55
C ARG A 117 2.03 15.24 -13.89
N PRO A 118 2.68 16.20 -14.56
CA PRO A 118 3.92 16.81 -14.07
C PRO A 118 3.78 17.50 -12.71
N ASP A 119 2.60 18.03 -12.40
CA ASP A 119 2.32 18.76 -11.15
C ASP A 119 1.72 17.86 -10.05
N SER A 120 1.58 16.54 -10.29
CA SER A 120 1.03 15.64 -9.28
C SER A 120 2.02 15.42 -8.13
N PRO A 121 1.55 15.44 -6.88
CA PRO A 121 2.36 14.94 -5.78
C PRO A 121 2.82 13.51 -6.04
N LEU A 122 4.08 13.22 -5.73
CA LEU A 122 4.63 11.88 -5.92
C LEU A 122 4.54 11.08 -4.62
N MET A 123 4.04 9.85 -4.71
CA MET A 123 3.92 8.96 -3.57
C MET A 123 4.14 7.50 -3.98
N CYS A 124 5.00 6.81 -3.23
CA CYS A 124 5.06 5.36 -3.20
C CYS A 124 4.13 4.87 -2.08
N SER A 125 2.94 4.41 -2.41
CA SER A 125 1.94 4.01 -1.41
C SER A 125 2.15 2.61 -0.85
N GLU A 126 2.98 1.79 -1.50
CA GLU A 126 3.55 0.57 -0.93
C GLU A 126 5.03 0.48 -1.27
N PHE A 127 5.89 0.78 -0.30
CA PHE A 127 7.32 0.54 -0.43
C PHE A 127 7.67 -0.78 0.24
N TRP A 128 7.97 -1.80 -0.57
CA TRP A 128 8.18 -3.16 -0.08
C TRP A 128 9.58 -3.34 0.48
N SER A 129 9.65 -3.63 1.76
CA SER A 129 10.88 -3.91 2.49
C SER A 129 11.24 -5.41 2.54
N GLY A 130 10.36 -6.28 2.07
CA GLY A 130 10.49 -7.73 2.03
C GLY A 130 9.71 -8.34 0.87
N TRP A 131 9.49 -9.65 0.95
CA TRP A 131 8.67 -10.38 -0.01
C TRP A 131 7.98 -11.56 0.65
N PHE A 132 7.17 -12.28 -0.11
CA PHE A 132 6.49 -13.48 0.36
C PHE A 132 7.46 -14.62 0.59
N ASP A 133 7.29 -15.35 1.69
CA ASP A 133 7.89 -16.66 1.86
C ASP A 133 7.09 -17.73 1.12
N HIS A 134 7.76 -18.78 0.69
CA HIS A 134 7.16 -19.92 0.03
C HIS A 134 7.49 -21.19 0.80
N TRP A 135 6.53 -22.11 0.90
CA TRP A 135 6.75 -23.43 1.49
C TRP A 135 7.94 -24.14 0.83
N GLY A 136 8.82 -24.67 1.67
CA GLY A 136 10.00 -25.42 1.22
C GLY A 136 11.11 -24.60 0.56
N ARG A 137 11.00 -23.25 0.58
CA ARG A 137 12.04 -22.33 0.11
C ARG A 137 12.74 -21.63 1.26
N LYS A 138 13.93 -21.08 0.97
CA LYS A 138 14.65 -20.22 1.90
C LYS A 138 13.77 -19.00 2.22
N HIS A 139 13.80 -18.62 3.48
CA HIS A 139 13.15 -17.40 3.98
C HIS A 139 13.63 -16.15 3.21
N GLU A 140 12.69 -15.34 2.76
CA GLU A 140 12.98 -14.10 2.04
C GLU A 140 13.48 -13.02 2.98
N THR A 141 14.63 -12.47 2.67
CA THR A 141 15.25 -11.39 3.44
C THR A 141 15.71 -10.28 2.51
N ARG A 142 15.70 -9.07 3.00
CA ARG A 142 16.28 -7.89 2.34
C ARG A 142 17.25 -7.21 3.29
N ASP A 143 18.30 -6.65 2.73
CA ASP A 143 19.26 -5.90 3.52
C ASP A 143 18.65 -4.58 4.00
N ALA A 144 18.79 -4.31 5.31
CA ALA A 144 18.30 -3.09 5.93
C ALA A 144 18.89 -1.82 5.30
N SER A 145 20.15 -1.86 4.90
CA SER A 145 20.82 -0.74 4.24
C SER A 145 20.15 -0.35 2.91
N THR A 146 19.69 -1.34 2.14
CA THR A 146 18.99 -1.11 0.86
C THR A 146 17.66 -0.40 1.08
N MET A 147 16.96 -0.76 2.14
CA MET A 147 15.69 -0.12 2.48
C MET A 147 15.91 1.33 2.95
N VAL A 148 16.85 1.54 3.86
CA VAL A 148 17.22 2.88 4.35
C VAL A 148 17.65 3.79 3.19
N SER A 149 18.45 3.27 2.27
CA SER A 149 18.85 3.99 1.05
C SER A 149 17.62 4.38 0.20
N GLY A 150 16.70 3.46 -0.04
CA GLY A 150 15.48 3.73 -0.80
C GLY A 150 14.59 4.80 -0.17
N ILE A 151 14.42 4.76 1.16
CA ILE A 151 13.68 5.80 1.90
C ILE A 151 14.38 7.16 1.76
N LYS A 152 15.69 7.18 1.99
CA LYS A 152 16.48 8.39 1.85
C LYS A 152 16.36 8.98 0.44
N ASP A 153 16.47 8.15 -0.57
CA ASP A 153 16.34 8.55 -1.98
C ASP A 153 14.97 9.14 -2.31
N MET A 154 13.88 8.58 -1.76
CA MET A 154 12.55 9.16 -1.91
C MET A 154 12.43 10.53 -1.23
N LEU A 155 12.94 10.65 -0.01
CA LEU A 155 12.91 11.91 0.75
C LEU A 155 13.77 13.01 0.10
N ASP A 156 14.95 12.67 -0.40
CA ASP A 156 15.83 13.62 -1.12
C ASP A 156 15.15 14.16 -2.41
N ARG A 157 14.16 13.43 -2.96
CA ARG A 157 13.34 13.80 -4.12
C ARG A 157 11.96 14.37 -3.75
N ASN A 158 11.71 14.61 -2.47
CA ASN A 158 10.41 15.08 -1.98
C ASN A 158 9.23 14.14 -2.36
N ILE A 159 9.48 12.83 -2.29
CA ILE A 159 8.49 11.78 -2.57
C ILE A 159 7.94 11.24 -1.27
N SER A 160 6.63 11.26 -1.11
CA SER A 160 5.94 10.61 0.01
C SER A 160 5.98 9.09 -0.12
N PHE A 161 5.98 8.39 1.01
CA PHE A 161 5.97 6.92 1.01
C PHE A 161 5.15 6.34 2.16
N SER A 162 4.70 5.12 1.95
CA SER A 162 4.11 4.25 2.97
C SER A 162 4.82 2.92 2.95
N LEU A 163 5.26 2.44 4.09
CA LEU A 163 5.94 1.16 4.20
C LEU A 163 4.93 0.02 4.13
N TYR A 164 5.22 -0.97 3.31
CA TYR A 164 4.40 -2.16 3.19
C TYR A 164 5.27 -3.43 3.37
N MET A 165 5.15 -4.08 4.51
CA MET A 165 4.30 -3.82 5.67
C MET A 165 5.19 -3.54 6.88
N THR A 166 4.67 -2.81 7.89
CA THR A 166 5.37 -2.65 9.18
C THR A 166 5.36 -3.97 9.95
N HIS A 167 4.35 -4.79 9.75
CA HIS A 167 4.19 -6.09 10.41
C HIS A 167 3.74 -7.14 9.39
N GLY A 168 4.53 -8.20 9.23
CA GLY A 168 4.14 -9.37 8.47
C GLY A 168 3.15 -10.27 9.23
N GLY A 169 2.58 -11.24 8.54
CA GLY A 169 1.67 -12.21 9.14
C GLY A 169 1.97 -13.64 8.71
N THR A 170 1.36 -14.60 9.36
CA THR A 170 1.39 -16.00 8.97
C THR A 170 0.03 -16.40 8.43
N THR A 171 -0.01 -16.94 7.22
CA THR A 171 -1.18 -17.65 6.74
C THR A 171 -1.08 -19.10 7.18
N PHE A 172 -2.05 -19.55 7.99
CA PHE A 172 -2.05 -20.89 8.54
C PHE A 172 -2.71 -21.90 7.60
N GLY A 173 -2.21 -23.14 7.64
CA GLY A 173 -2.76 -24.26 6.89
C GLY A 173 -2.78 -24.01 5.38
N TRP A 174 -3.90 -24.31 4.74
CA TRP A 174 -4.09 -24.22 3.29
C TRP A 174 -4.69 -22.90 2.80
N TRP A 175 -4.68 -21.86 3.62
CA TRP A 175 -5.23 -20.55 3.29
C TRP A 175 -4.26 -19.66 2.50
N GLY A 176 -3.04 -20.15 2.23
CA GLY A 176 -2.04 -19.43 1.44
C GLY A 176 -2.45 -19.29 -0.02
N ALA A 177 -2.05 -18.19 -0.64
CA ALA A 177 -2.23 -17.98 -2.07
C ALA A 177 -1.20 -18.77 -2.88
N ILE A 178 -1.54 -19.12 -4.13
CA ILE A 178 -0.60 -19.63 -5.12
C ILE A 178 -0.16 -18.45 -5.98
N ILE A 179 1.12 -18.11 -5.92
CA ILE A 179 1.70 -17.12 -6.84
C ILE A 179 2.09 -17.84 -8.11
N LEU A 180 1.53 -17.43 -9.22
CA LEU A 180 1.33 -18.13 -10.50
C LEU A 180 2.57 -18.65 -11.24
N LEU A 181 3.79 -18.35 -10.83
CA LEU A 181 4.99 -18.80 -11.56
C LEU A 181 5.65 -20.04 -10.97
N ILE A 182 5.21 -20.51 -9.82
CA ILE A 182 5.75 -21.70 -9.17
C ILE A 182 4.58 -22.42 -8.52
N ARG A 183 4.29 -23.65 -8.92
CA ARG A 183 3.24 -24.54 -8.36
C ARG A 183 3.48 -24.90 -6.89
N LEU A 184 3.80 -23.92 -6.06
CA LEU A 184 4.05 -24.09 -4.64
C LEU A 184 3.11 -23.15 -3.89
N CYS A 185 2.35 -23.72 -2.96
CA CYS A 185 1.59 -22.91 -2.00
C CYS A 185 2.52 -21.90 -1.33
N ALA A 186 2.24 -20.61 -1.46
CA ALA A 186 2.89 -19.62 -0.65
C ALA A 186 2.36 -19.73 0.77
N ALA A 187 3.22 -20.06 1.72
CA ALA A 187 2.96 -19.70 3.09
C ALA A 187 3.19 -18.20 3.19
N LEU A 188 2.12 -17.45 3.27
CA LEU A 188 2.22 -16.02 3.44
C LEU A 188 2.81 -15.69 4.80
N THR A 189 4.12 -15.76 4.87
CA THR A 189 4.85 -14.92 5.78
C THR A 189 5.48 -13.85 4.90
N ILE A 190 4.86 -12.68 4.85
CA ILE A 190 5.59 -11.51 4.40
C ILE A 190 6.59 -11.22 5.49
N THR A 191 7.84 -11.53 5.23
CA THR A 191 8.90 -11.18 6.14
C THR A 191 9.13 -9.71 6.05
N MET A 192 8.74 -9.10 7.11
CA MET A 192 8.95 -7.68 7.29
C MET A 192 10.18 -7.42 8.13
N LEU A 193 10.86 -6.39 7.73
CA LEU A 193 12.02 -5.86 8.41
C LEU A 193 11.70 -5.22 9.76
N LEU A 194 10.44 -5.00 10.09
CA LEU A 194 10.06 -4.16 11.24
C LEU A 194 9.43 -4.91 12.41
N SER A 195 9.00 -6.15 12.27
CA SER A 195 8.40 -6.81 13.39
C SER A 195 8.80 -8.26 13.55
N VAL A 196 8.84 -8.66 14.75
CA VAL A 196 9.34 -9.92 15.23
C VAL A 196 8.21 -10.86 15.51
N LYS A 197 8.28 -12.07 14.97
CA LYS A 197 7.51 -13.21 15.46
C LYS A 197 8.07 -13.75 16.79
N GLN A 198 9.23 -13.29 17.21
CA GLN A 198 9.93 -13.76 18.42
C GLN A 198 10.58 -12.62 19.19
N ALA A 199 10.77 -12.82 20.49
CA ALA A 199 11.25 -11.83 21.43
C ALA A 199 12.67 -11.31 21.14
N GLY A 200 12.76 -10.37 20.26
CA GLY A 200 13.99 -9.63 19.91
C GLY A 200 13.71 -8.70 18.75
N LEU A 201 14.07 -7.44 18.86
CA LEU A 201 13.95 -6.48 17.76
C LEU A 201 14.95 -6.85 16.67
N PRO A 202 14.53 -7.01 15.40
CA PRO A 202 15.47 -7.26 14.33
C PRO A 202 16.39 -6.05 14.12
N PRO A 203 17.62 -6.25 13.64
CA PRO A 203 18.59 -5.17 13.38
C PRO A 203 18.03 -4.00 12.57
N ASN A 204 16.99 -4.26 11.81
CA ASN A 204 16.36 -3.30 10.91
C ASN A 204 15.51 -2.23 11.61
N ILE A 205 14.94 -2.53 12.79
CA ILE A 205 14.23 -1.51 13.58
C ILE A 205 15.21 -0.46 14.04
N ILE A 206 16.39 -0.88 14.47
CA ILE A 206 17.48 0.03 14.85
C ILE A 206 17.90 0.91 13.66
N SER A 207 17.91 0.33 12.45
CA SER A 207 18.22 1.07 11.23
C SER A 207 17.14 2.09 10.86
N TYR A 208 15.86 1.80 11.13
CA TYR A 208 14.77 2.77 10.96
C TYR A 208 14.88 3.93 11.94
N GLU A 209 15.11 3.66 13.22
CA GLU A 209 15.31 4.71 14.22
C GLU A 209 16.48 5.61 13.84
N ASN A 210 17.59 5.03 13.38
CA ASN A 210 18.73 5.78 12.90
C ASN A 210 18.41 6.57 11.62
N CYS A 211 17.65 6.02 10.68
CA CYS A 211 17.23 6.72 9.47
C CYS A 211 16.32 7.90 9.81
N PHE A 212 15.30 7.68 10.64
CA PHE A 212 14.40 8.76 11.08
C PHE A 212 15.13 9.82 11.89
N SER A 213 16.05 9.45 12.78
CA SER A 213 16.83 10.42 13.55
C SER A 213 17.77 11.25 12.66
N VAL A 214 18.41 10.67 11.65
CA VAL A 214 19.24 11.41 10.68
C VAL A 214 18.39 12.37 9.83
N ILE A 215 17.22 11.96 9.40
CA ILE A 215 16.29 12.80 8.64
C ILE A 215 15.76 13.93 9.50
N CYS A 216 15.34 13.63 10.74
CA CYS A 216 14.81 14.61 11.67
C CYS A 216 15.89 15.60 12.18
N GLN A 217 17.16 15.24 12.22
CA GLN A 217 18.25 16.17 12.55
C GLN A 217 18.49 17.22 11.46
N ARG A 218 18.16 16.90 10.19
CA ARG A 218 18.28 17.87 9.08
C ARG A 218 17.12 18.86 9.01
N GLU A 219 15.95 18.49 9.51
CA GLU A 219 14.77 19.34 9.51
C GLU A 219 14.23 19.54 10.93
N LYS A 220 14.35 20.76 11.46
CA LYS A 220 13.84 21.12 12.81
C LYS A 220 12.34 20.83 13.01
N SER A 221 11.58 20.64 11.95
CA SER A 221 10.15 20.28 11.95
C SER A 221 9.88 18.82 12.37
N CYS A 222 10.85 17.93 12.23
CA CYS A 222 10.67 16.51 12.56
C CYS A 222 10.77 16.19 14.05
N GLN A 223 11.24 17.10 14.89
CA GLN A 223 11.34 16.86 16.34
C GLN A 223 9.97 16.58 16.98
N ASN A 224 8.91 17.14 16.44
CA ASN A 224 7.55 16.88 16.92
C ASN A 224 7.01 15.51 16.52
N LEU A 225 7.50 14.92 15.42
CA LEU A 225 7.09 13.60 14.96
C LEU A 225 7.68 12.46 15.79
N LEU A 226 8.93 12.62 16.29
CA LEU A 226 9.56 11.63 17.18
C LEU A 226 8.87 11.50 18.54
N GLN A 227 8.15 12.53 18.99
CA GLN A 227 7.36 12.46 20.23
C GLN A 227 6.06 11.68 20.08
N LEU A 228 5.57 11.49 18.85
CA LEU A 228 4.35 10.71 18.56
C LEU A 228 4.61 9.19 18.51
N PHE A 229 5.88 8.78 18.45
CA PHE A 229 6.30 7.37 18.38
C PHE A 229 7.01 6.87 19.64
N ARG A 230 7.08 7.69 20.69
CA ARG A 230 7.47 7.31 22.05
C ARG A 230 6.24 7.14 22.91
#